data_63a89f3d0033e8c3ef63d9d580a93863
#
_entry.id   63a89f3d0033e8c3ef63d9d580a93863
#
_cell.length_a   1.000
_cell.length_b   1.000
_cell.length_c   1.000
_cell.angle_alpha   90.00
_cell.angle_beta   90.00
_cell.angle_gamma   90.00
#
_symmetry.space_group_name_H-M   'P 1'
#
loop_
_entity.id
_entity.type
_entity.pdbx_description
1 polymer ?
#
loop_
_entity_poly.entity_id
_entity_poly.type
_entity_poly.pdbx_seq_one_letter_code
_entity_poly.pdbx_strand_id
1 'polypeptide(L)'
;RKNTWFSQMDLFTDYLRRSNFLLQQGTYVADVAYFIGEDAPKMTGSIDPQLPKGYSFDFINAEVLLTRAVVKDGYLTLPDGMRYRLLVLPNQKSMRPEVLRKISELVRNGLAVYGDAPEYSPSLSDYPEADKEISHTGTELFANDYYGKGRVFQRGLVLQDVLDTLNICPDFMCEKDMPVLFIHRTLPDAEIYFVSNQHNEKVIFNGEFRVSQDFSPEHWNPVTGEIRYLPDFKSKEGYTSLPIELEGNESAFIVFRKNNKVTRKKDNFPQKTTVYKIDTPWKITFEAGKRGPEAAVIWSHLKDWTNVNDNKIKYFSGKAVYETEFVLKELPQKNLYLELGSVMVMAKVTLNGHYVGGAWTYPYSLNVTDFLKEGENKLEITVVNNWQNRLIGDQSLLEDQRPTWTTINSWKANSPLQSSGLLGPVEIQVVDYELVN
;
A
#
# COMPACT_ATOMS: atom_id res chain seq x y z
N ARG A 1 22.20 10.90 -0.68
CA ARG A 1 23.50 11.07 0.05
C ARG A 1 23.46 12.19 1.11
N LYS A 2 22.45 13.09 1.09
CA LYS A 2 22.34 14.19 2.06
C LYS A 2 21.36 13.90 3.21
N ASN A 3 20.56 12.85 3.14
CA ASN A 3 19.68 12.43 4.23
C ASN A 3 20.49 11.66 5.28
N THR A 4 20.17 11.86 6.55
CA THR A 4 20.78 11.16 7.69
C THR A 4 20.59 9.65 7.59
N TRP A 5 19.40 9.21 7.17
CA TRP A 5 18.99 7.81 7.05
C TRP A 5 19.45 7.10 5.75
N PHE A 6 20.22 7.77 4.88
CA PHE A 6 20.65 7.18 3.61
C PHE A 6 21.35 5.83 3.76
N SER A 7 22.12 5.63 4.84
CA SER A 7 22.80 4.36 5.12
C SER A 7 21.84 3.21 5.56
N GLN A 8 20.58 3.52 5.82
CA GLN A 8 19.53 2.56 6.15
C GLN A 8 18.42 2.52 5.08
N MET A 9 18.66 3.12 3.91
CA MET A 9 17.68 3.22 2.83
C MET A 9 17.31 1.84 2.24
N ASP A 10 18.16 0.85 2.42
CA ASP A 10 17.89 -0.55 2.04
C ASP A 10 16.57 -1.06 2.64
N LEU A 11 16.23 -0.69 3.87
CA LEU A 11 14.99 -1.09 4.53
C LEU A 11 13.75 -0.65 3.73
N PHE A 12 13.75 0.60 3.27
CA PHE A 12 12.65 1.13 2.45
C PHE A 12 12.69 0.59 1.02
N THR A 13 13.88 0.47 0.41
CA THR A 13 13.98 -0.06 -0.95
C THR A 13 13.65 -1.55 -1.02
N ASP A 14 13.85 -2.32 0.03
CA ASP A 14 13.42 -3.71 0.10
C ASP A 14 11.89 -3.84 0.14
N TYR A 15 11.21 -2.97 0.89
CA TYR A 15 9.76 -2.86 0.83
C TYR A 15 9.27 -2.55 -0.60
N LEU A 16 9.86 -1.54 -1.24
CA LEU A 16 9.50 -1.19 -2.62
C LEU A 16 9.77 -2.34 -3.59
N ARG A 17 10.90 -3.03 -3.45
CA ARG A 17 11.26 -4.17 -4.30
C ARG A 17 10.26 -5.32 -4.19
N ARG A 18 9.88 -5.71 -2.95
CA ARG A 18 8.87 -6.76 -2.71
C ARG A 18 7.51 -6.35 -3.25
N SER A 19 7.07 -5.12 -2.94
CA SER A 19 5.77 -4.60 -3.38
C SER A 19 5.70 -4.50 -4.91
N ASN A 20 6.71 -3.92 -5.56
CA ASN A 20 6.75 -3.81 -7.02
C ASN A 20 6.80 -5.19 -7.69
N PHE A 21 7.57 -6.12 -7.13
CA PHE A 21 7.63 -7.49 -7.67
C PHE A 21 6.24 -8.14 -7.67
N LEU A 22 5.53 -8.11 -6.54
CA LEU A 22 4.20 -8.73 -6.43
C LEU A 22 3.15 -7.99 -7.26
N LEU A 23 3.17 -6.67 -7.30
CA LEU A 23 2.22 -5.87 -8.09
C LEU A 23 2.45 -5.93 -9.60
N GLN A 24 3.54 -6.52 -10.06
CA GLN A 24 3.82 -6.79 -11.47
C GLN A 24 3.48 -8.23 -11.89
N GLN A 25 3.11 -9.10 -10.96
CA GLN A 25 2.75 -10.47 -11.28
C GLN A 25 1.35 -10.55 -11.91
N GLY A 26 1.15 -11.52 -12.80
CA GLY A 26 -0.15 -11.83 -13.38
C GLY A 26 -0.82 -10.62 -14.07
N THR A 27 -2.15 -10.60 -14.03
CA THR A 27 -2.99 -9.58 -14.67
C THR A 27 -3.71 -8.75 -13.62
N TYR A 28 -3.77 -7.44 -13.80
CA TYR A 28 -4.57 -6.55 -12.92
C TYR A 28 -6.06 -6.85 -13.09
N VAL A 29 -6.80 -6.88 -12.01
CA VAL A 29 -8.23 -7.13 -12.00
C VAL A 29 -8.99 -5.81 -11.88
N ALA A 30 -9.75 -5.50 -12.92
CA ALA A 30 -10.67 -4.37 -12.96
C ALA A 30 -11.89 -4.73 -13.83
N ASP A 31 -13.08 -4.40 -13.35
CA ASP A 31 -14.32 -4.70 -14.09
C ASP A 31 -14.73 -3.56 -15.03
N VAL A 32 -14.22 -2.34 -14.80
CA VAL A 32 -14.63 -1.11 -15.48
C VAL A 32 -13.45 -0.44 -16.16
N ALA A 33 -13.60 -0.10 -17.45
CA ALA A 33 -12.66 0.77 -18.17
C ALA A 33 -13.28 2.16 -18.36
N TYR A 34 -12.55 3.20 -17.97
CA TYR A 34 -12.92 4.59 -18.24
C TYR A 34 -12.18 5.09 -19.47
N PHE A 35 -12.93 5.40 -20.54
CA PHE A 35 -12.35 6.07 -21.67
C PHE A 35 -12.01 7.51 -21.31
N ILE A 36 -10.73 7.88 -21.45
CA ILE A 36 -10.25 9.20 -21.03
C ILE A 36 -10.73 10.35 -21.92
N GLY A 37 -11.34 10.04 -23.07
CA GLY A 37 -11.75 11.03 -24.07
C GLY A 37 -10.57 11.55 -24.90
N GLU A 38 -10.85 12.58 -25.70
CA GLU A 38 -9.92 13.12 -26.70
C GLU A 38 -9.67 14.62 -26.54
N ASP A 39 -10.17 15.24 -25.50
CA ASP A 39 -9.94 16.66 -25.21
C ASP A 39 -8.52 16.88 -24.66
N ALA A 40 -7.99 18.06 -24.88
CA ALA A 40 -6.71 18.48 -24.32
C ALA A 40 -6.89 19.79 -23.53
N PRO A 41 -6.22 19.97 -22.38
CA PRO A 41 -5.41 18.96 -21.70
C PRO A 41 -6.25 17.89 -20.99
N LYS A 42 -5.79 16.65 -20.99
CA LYS A 42 -6.43 15.53 -20.27
C LYS A 42 -5.53 15.05 -19.13
N MET A 43 -6.15 14.89 -17.99
CA MET A 43 -5.50 14.28 -16.82
C MET A 43 -6.28 13.04 -16.41
N THR A 44 -5.56 11.94 -16.19
CA THR A 44 -6.06 10.77 -15.48
C THR A 44 -5.97 11.04 -13.98
N GLY A 45 -6.97 10.70 -13.21
CA GLY A 45 -6.97 10.91 -11.75
C GLY A 45 -8.33 11.29 -11.19
N SER A 46 -9.24 11.74 -12.04
CA SER A 46 -10.66 11.88 -11.70
C SER A 46 -11.49 10.99 -12.62
N ILE A 47 -12.43 10.26 -12.04
CA ILE A 47 -13.41 9.45 -12.75
C ILE A 47 -14.80 10.08 -12.61
N ASP A 48 -15.59 10.03 -13.68
CA ASP A 48 -16.96 10.50 -13.70
C ASP A 48 -17.82 9.53 -14.55
N PRO A 49 -18.87 8.91 -13.95
CA PRO A 49 -19.25 8.96 -12.52
C PRO A 49 -18.25 8.25 -11.60
N GLN A 50 -18.33 8.56 -10.29
CA GLN A 50 -17.52 7.87 -9.29
C GLN A 50 -17.87 6.40 -9.24
N LEU A 51 -16.84 5.55 -9.19
CA LEU A 51 -17.01 4.12 -9.04
C LEU A 51 -17.39 3.79 -7.58
N PRO A 52 -18.38 2.93 -7.32
CA PRO A 52 -18.69 2.47 -5.99
C PRO A 52 -17.50 1.78 -5.32
N LYS A 53 -17.48 1.76 -3.98
CA LYS A 53 -16.45 1.04 -3.22
C LYS A 53 -16.49 -0.47 -3.54
N GLY A 54 -15.32 -1.09 -3.50
CA GLY A 54 -15.17 -2.53 -3.74
C GLY A 54 -14.95 -2.93 -5.19
N TYR A 55 -14.99 -1.98 -6.11
CA TYR A 55 -14.67 -2.20 -7.52
C TYR A 55 -13.36 -1.53 -7.91
N SER A 56 -12.73 -2.08 -8.95
CA SER A 56 -11.52 -1.51 -9.54
C SER A 56 -11.75 -1.10 -10.99
N PHE A 57 -10.96 -0.14 -11.44
CA PHE A 57 -11.06 0.40 -12.79
C PHE A 57 -9.69 0.61 -13.41
N ASP A 58 -9.70 0.80 -14.72
CA ASP A 58 -8.53 1.25 -15.48
C ASP A 58 -8.92 2.39 -16.42
N PHE A 59 -7.92 3.14 -16.89
CA PHE A 59 -8.12 4.13 -17.93
C PHE A 59 -7.72 3.57 -19.28
N ILE A 60 -8.53 3.85 -20.30
CA ILE A 60 -8.25 3.44 -21.68
C ILE A 60 -8.29 4.65 -22.62
N ASN A 61 -7.31 4.77 -23.49
CA ASN A 61 -7.23 5.84 -24.48
C ASN A 61 -7.72 5.37 -25.87
N ALA A 62 -7.86 6.31 -26.79
CA ALA A 62 -8.33 6.06 -28.15
C ALA A 62 -7.41 5.09 -28.92
N GLU A 63 -6.10 5.21 -28.78
CA GLU A 63 -5.15 4.32 -29.47
C GLU A 63 -5.34 2.85 -29.07
N VAL A 64 -5.46 2.57 -27.77
CA VAL A 64 -5.71 1.22 -27.26
C VAL A 64 -7.06 0.69 -27.74
N LEU A 65 -8.12 1.51 -27.70
CA LEU A 65 -9.43 1.13 -28.22
C LEU A 65 -9.35 0.75 -29.70
N LEU A 66 -8.75 1.59 -30.52
CA LEU A 66 -8.68 1.40 -31.98
C LEU A 66 -7.82 0.21 -32.39
N THR A 67 -6.68 0.00 -31.73
CA THR A 67 -5.64 -0.91 -32.18
C THR A 67 -5.59 -2.25 -31.47
N ARG A 68 -6.06 -2.31 -30.20
CA ARG A 68 -5.85 -3.46 -29.31
C ARG A 68 -7.14 -4.08 -28.77
N ALA A 69 -8.23 -3.31 -28.67
CA ALA A 69 -9.45 -3.76 -28.04
C ALA A 69 -10.27 -4.69 -28.94
N VAL A 70 -10.68 -5.82 -28.39
CA VAL A 70 -11.64 -6.76 -29.02
C VAL A 70 -12.66 -7.19 -27.95
N VAL A 71 -13.81 -7.72 -28.40
CA VAL A 71 -14.78 -8.31 -27.46
C VAL A 71 -14.67 -9.83 -27.49
N LYS A 72 -14.51 -10.42 -26.30
CA LYS A 72 -14.58 -11.88 -26.08
C LYS A 72 -15.48 -12.15 -24.87
N ASP A 73 -16.48 -12.98 -25.07
CA ASP A 73 -17.44 -13.40 -24.00
C ASP A 73 -18.08 -12.21 -23.24
N GLY A 74 -18.38 -11.11 -23.96
CA GLY A 74 -18.95 -9.90 -23.36
C GLY A 74 -17.94 -8.98 -22.65
N TYR A 75 -16.65 -9.29 -22.70
CA TYR A 75 -15.58 -8.46 -22.14
C TYR A 75 -14.82 -7.71 -23.23
N LEU A 76 -14.56 -6.42 -23.01
CA LEU A 76 -13.49 -5.73 -23.71
C LEU A 76 -12.17 -6.37 -23.25
N THR A 77 -11.44 -6.97 -24.19
CA THR A 77 -10.24 -7.76 -23.91
C THR A 77 -9.05 -7.18 -24.66
N LEU A 78 -7.91 -7.07 -23.98
CA LEU A 78 -6.64 -6.63 -24.55
C LEU A 78 -5.70 -7.83 -24.77
N PRO A 79 -4.70 -7.72 -25.66
CA PRO A 79 -3.78 -8.83 -26.00
C PRO A 79 -2.96 -9.37 -24.80
N ASP A 80 -2.72 -8.53 -23.78
CA ASP A 80 -2.01 -8.87 -22.56
C ASP A 80 -2.87 -9.59 -21.50
N GLY A 81 -4.14 -9.84 -21.80
CA GLY A 81 -5.08 -10.55 -20.93
C GLY A 81 -5.96 -9.64 -20.06
N MET A 82 -5.73 -8.33 -20.07
CA MET A 82 -6.61 -7.38 -19.39
C MET A 82 -8.01 -7.42 -20.01
N ARG A 83 -9.04 -7.39 -19.15
CA ARG A 83 -10.44 -7.48 -19.61
C ARG A 83 -11.38 -6.69 -18.69
N TYR A 84 -12.38 -6.05 -19.31
CA TYR A 84 -13.34 -5.19 -18.64
C TYR A 84 -14.76 -5.53 -19.08
N ARG A 85 -15.72 -5.45 -18.16
CA ARG A 85 -17.13 -5.74 -18.45
C ARG A 85 -17.94 -4.50 -18.85
N LEU A 86 -17.49 -3.32 -18.42
CA LEU A 86 -18.16 -2.06 -18.70
C LEU A 86 -17.15 -1.03 -19.23
N LEU A 87 -17.48 -0.38 -20.33
CA LEU A 87 -16.79 0.80 -20.84
C LEU A 87 -17.58 2.05 -20.44
N VAL A 88 -16.99 2.93 -19.67
CA VAL A 88 -17.56 4.22 -19.28
C VAL A 88 -17.00 5.31 -20.18
N LEU A 89 -17.88 6.02 -20.90
CA LEU A 89 -17.52 7.17 -21.74
C LEU A 89 -17.45 8.45 -20.89
N PRO A 90 -16.56 9.39 -21.25
CA PRO A 90 -16.50 10.69 -20.56
C PRO A 90 -17.75 11.52 -20.86
N ASN A 91 -18.05 12.47 -19.99
CA ASN A 91 -19.14 13.45 -20.21
C ASN A 91 -18.70 14.49 -21.24
N GLN A 92 -18.70 14.12 -22.51
CA GLN A 92 -18.23 14.94 -23.63
C GLN A 92 -19.17 14.79 -24.83
N LYS A 93 -19.39 15.91 -25.53
CA LYS A 93 -20.23 15.96 -26.73
C LYS A 93 -19.45 15.65 -28.01
N SER A 94 -18.12 15.65 -27.94
CA SER A 94 -17.26 15.41 -29.10
C SER A 94 -16.55 14.07 -29.03
N MET A 95 -16.44 13.42 -30.18
CA MET A 95 -15.68 12.18 -30.35
C MET A 95 -15.27 12.06 -31.83
N ARG A 96 -14.07 11.53 -32.12
CA ARG A 96 -13.68 11.25 -33.52
C ARG A 96 -14.53 10.12 -34.12
N PRO A 97 -14.89 10.21 -35.45
CA PRO A 97 -15.71 9.19 -36.10
C PRO A 97 -15.16 7.77 -35.97
N GLU A 98 -13.86 7.59 -36.15
CA GLU A 98 -13.22 6.27 -36.03
C GLU A 98 -13.31 5.67 -34.63
N VAL A 99 -13.25 6.51 -33.57
CA VAL A 99 -13.40 6.04 -32.18
C VAL A 99 -14.83 5.63 -31.90
N LEU A 100 -15.82 6.42 -32.33
CA LEU A 100 -17.22 6.08 -32.15
C LEU A 100 -17.61 4.81 -32.94
N ARG A 101 -17.11 4.68 -34.19
CA ARG A 101 -17.29 3.45 -34.99
C ARG A 101 -16.74 2.22 -34.26
N LYS A 102 -15.53 2.35 -33.67
CA LYS A 102 -14.92 1.24 -32.90
C LYS A 102 -15.73 0.92 -31.65
N ILE A 103 -16.18 1.92 -30.88
CA ILE A 103 -17.04 1.69 -29.71
C ILE A 103 -18.34 0.99 -30.14
N SER A 104 -18.99 1.46 -31.19
CA SER A 104 -20.22 0.85 -31.73
C SER A 104 -19.98 -0.61 -32.17
N GLU A 105 -18.84 -0.91 -32.79
CA GLU A 105 -18.42 -2.31 -33.13
C GLU A 105 -18.29 -3.14 -31.86
N LEU A 106 -17.59 -2.65 -30.83
CA LEU A 106 -17.39 -3.36 -29.57
C LEU A 106 -18.73 -3.63 -28.87
N VAL A 107 -19.62 -2.64 -28.81
CA VAL A 107 -20.96 -2.82 -28.20
C VAL A 107 -21.79 -3.81 -29.03
N ARG A 108 -21.80 -3.69 -30.37
CA ARG A 108 -22.52 -4.65 -31.23
C ARG A 108 -22.06 -6.09 -30.99
N ASN A 109 -20.79 -6.29 -30.65
CA ASN A 109 -20.22 -7.60 -30.36
C ASN A 109 -20.43 -8.09 -28.92
N GLY A 110 -21.05 -7.28 -28.05
CA GLY A 110 -21.48 -7.71 -26.71
C GLY A 110 -20.91 -6.94 -25.52
N LEU A 111 -20.10 -5.89 -25.75
CA LEU A 111 -19.63 -5.03 -24.66
C LEU A 111 -20.76 -4.19 -24.08
N ALA A 112 -20.77 -3.99 -22.76
CA ALA A 112 -21.63 -2.99 -22.13
C ALA A 112 -20.95 -1.60 -22.17
N VAL A 113 -21.72 -0.56 -22.46
CA VAL A 113 -21.26 0.83 -22.47
C VAL A 113 -22.17 1.70 -21.61
N TYR A 114 -21.56 2.65 -20.88
CA TYR A 114 -22.25 3.69 -20.11
C TYR A 114 -21.79 5.07 -20.60
N GLY A 115 -22.74 5.96 -20.96
CA GLY A 115 -22.44 7.31 -21.42
C GLY A 115 -23.61 7.97 -22.13
N ASP A 116 -23.29 9.02 -22.90
CA ASP A 116 -24.23 9.74 -23.77
C ASP A 116 -23.76 9.70 -25.22
N ALA A 117 -24.69 9.94 -26.13
CA ALA A 117 -24.41 10.09 -27.54
C ALA A 117 -23.54 11.34 -27.79
N PRO A 118 -22.38 11.22 -28.46
CA PRO A 118 -21.64 12.38 -28.91
C PRO A 118 -22.39 13.08 -30.06
N GLU A 119 -22.19 14.39 -30.20
CA GLU A 119 -22.95 15.25 -31.13
C GLU A 119 -22.12 15.68 -32.36
N TYR A 120 -20.78 15.80 -32.20
CA TYR A 120 -19.90 16.31 -33.27
C TYR A 120 -18.45 15.81 -33.14
N SER A 121 -17.67 16.01 -34.21
CA SER A 121 -16.23 15.72 -34.23
C SER A 121 -15.40 16.84 -33.56
N PRO A 122 -14.33 16.54 -32.81
CA PRO A 122 -13.43 17.56 -32.27
C PRO A 122 -12.50 18.17 -33.31
N SER A 123 -12.57 17.74 -34.57
CA SER A 123 -11.69 18.11 -35.67
C SER A 123 -12.50 18.65 -36.85
N LEU A 124 -11.87 19.52 -37.64
CA LEU A 124 -12.44 20.00 -38.92
C LEU A 124 -12.16 19.02 -40.09
N SER A 125 -11.51 17.90 -39.85
CA SER A 125 -11.32 16.86 -40.86
C SER A 125 -12.68 16.34 -41.28
N ASP A 126 -12.92 16.30 -42.60
CA ASP A 126 -14.15 15.85 -43.21
C ASP A 126 -15.42 16.59 -42.77
N TYR A 127 -15.26 17.85 -42.31
CA TYR A 127 -16.40 18.70 -41.95
C TYR A 127 -17.20 19.10 -43.20
N PRO A 128 -18.56 19.10 -43.18
CA PRO A 128 -19.44 18.75 -42.05
C PRO A 128 -19.87 17.27 -41.98
N GLU A 129 -19.34 16.43 -42.83
CA GLU A 129 -19.79 15.03 -42.92
C GLU A 129 -19.38 14.23 -41.65
N ALA A 130 -18.24 14.54 -41.07
CA ALA A 130 -17.82 13.93 -39.80
C ALA A 130 -18.81 14.17 -38.66
N ASP A 131 -19.36 15.39 -38.54
CA ASP A 131 -20.37 15.73 -37.54
C ASP A 131 -21.70 15.01 -37.77
N LYS A 132 -22.12 14.87 -39.06
CA LYS A 132 -23.31 14.11 -39.39
C LYS A 132 -23.15 12.63 -39.07
N GLU A 133 -21.99 12.05 -39.33
CA GLU A 133 -21.67 10.68 -39.00
C GLU A 133 -21.73 10.46 -37.49
N ILE A 134 -21.09 11.34 -36.72
CA ILE A 134 -21.09 11.27 -35.23
C ILE A 134 -22.51 11.34 -34.70
N SER A 135 -23.28 12.36 -35.09
CA SER A 135 -24.66 12.53 -34.64
C SER A 135 -25.54 11.33 -35.00
N HIS A 136 -25.41 10.79 -36.22
CA HIS A 136 -26.17 9.63 -36.66
C HIS A 136 -25.78 8.37 -35.86
N THR A 137 -24.49 8.03 -35.83
CA THR A 137 -23.99 6.82 -35.15
C THR A 137 -24.19 6.88 -33.63
N GLY A 138 -24.00 8.06 -33.02
CA GLY A 138 -24.26 8.28 -31.60
C GLY A 138 -25.73 8.09 -31.26
N THR A 139 -26.64 8.67 -32.07
CA THR A 139 -28.09 8.49 -31.88
C THR A 139 -28.50 7.02 -32.04
N GLU A 140 -27.98 6.34 -33.04
CA GLU A 140 -28.25 4.91 -33.24
C GLU A 140 -27.77 4.04 -32.11
N LEU A 141 -26.55 4.26 -31.62
CA LEU A 141 -25.96 3.51 -30.51
C LEU A 141 -26.74 3.68 -29.20
N PHE A 142 -27.20 4.92 -28.89
CA PHE A 142 -27.88 5.24 -27.65
C PHE A 142 -29.41 5.31 -27.74
N ALA A 143 -29.99 4.82 -28.87
CA ALA A 143 -31.44 4.83 -29.07
C ALA A 143 -32.20 3.90 -28.12
N ASN A 144 -31.58 2.80 -27.69
CA ASN A 144 -32.19 1.75 -26.89
C ASN A 144 -31.20 1.18 -25.88
N ASP A 145 -31.69 0.38 -24.93
CA ASP A 145 -30.88 -0.31 -23.91
C ASP A 145 -29.96 -1.40 -24.47
N TYR A 146 -30.12 -1.72 -25.75
CA TYR A 146 -29.33 -2.73 -26.44
C TYR A 146 -28.90 -2.24 -27.81
N TYR A 147 -27.65 -2.55 -28.19
CA TYR A 147 -27.13 -2.35 -29.51
C TYR A 147 -26.38 -3.62 -29.96
N GLY A 148 -26.94 -4.36 -30.90
CA GLY A 148 -26.49 -5.69 -31.24
C GLY A 148 -26.60 -6.67 -30.07
N LYS A 149 -25.47 -7.21 -29.62
CA LYS A 149 -25.40 -8.10 -28.44
C LYS A 149 -25.06 -7.37 -27.13
N GLY A 150 -24.63 -6.13 -27.22
CA GLY A 150 -24.20 -5.33 -26.06
C GLY A 150 -25.32 -4.55 -25.40
N ARG A 151 -25.06 -4.10 -24.21
CA ARG A 151 -25.98 -3.27 -23.43
C ARG A 151 -25.52 -1.82 -23.42
N VAL A 152 -26.49 -0.92 -23.46
CA VAL A 152 -26.26 0.52 -23.45
C VAL A 152 -26.95 1.12 -22.24
N PHE A 153 -26.21 1.87 -21.44
CA PHE A 153 -26.68 2.56 -20.26
C PHE A 153 -26.45 4.05 -20.45
N GLN A 154 -27.52 4.83 -20.39
CA GLN A 154 -27.44 6.28 -20.53
C GLN A 154 -26.90 6.90 -19.24
N ARG A 155 -26.15 8.00 -19.39
CA ARG A 155 -25.69 8.82 -18.27
C ARG A 155 -26.89 9.33 -17.46
N GLY A 156 -26.72 9.39 -16.13
CA GLY A 156 -27.79 9.70 -15.19
C GLY A 156 -28.32 8.49 -14.43
N LEU A 157 -28.13 7.28 -14.95
CA LEU A 157 -28.31 6.05 -14.15
C LEU A 157 -27.23 5.98 -13.06
N VAL A 158 -27.58 5.50 -11.89
CA VAL A 158 -26.65 5.24 -10.79
C VAL A 158 -25.73 4.09 -11.21
N LEU A 159 -24.42 4.32 -11.14
CA LEU A 159 -23.45 3.32 -11.62
C LEU A 159 -23.55 1.98 -10.86
N GLN A 160 -23.94 2.00 -9.57
CA GLN A 160 -24.19 0.77 -8.82
C GLN A 160 -25.32 -0.06 -9.47
N ASP A 161 -26.41 0.56 -9.87
CA ASP A 161 -27.54 -0.13 -10.51
C ASP A 161 -27.14 -0.74 -11.87
N VAL A 162 -26.22 -0.07 -12.58
CA VAL A 162 -25.65 -0.58 -13.83
C VAL A 162 -24.80 -1.81 -13.57
N LEU A 163 -23.92 -1.77 -12.56
CA LEU A 163 -23.08 -2.92 -12.18
C LEU A 163 -23.93 -4.10 -11.72
N ASP A 164 -24.94 -3.86 -10.92
CA ASP A 164 -25.91 -4.89 -10.44
C ASP A 164 -26.66 -5.51 -11.62
N THR A 165 -27.13 -4.70 -12.55
CA THR A 165 -27.81 -5.16 -13.78
C THR A 165 -26.92 -6.05 -14.66
N LEU A 166 -25.62 -5.78 -14.67
CA LEU A 166 -24.62 -6.57 -15.37
C LEU A 166 -24.14 -7.79 -14.55
N ASN A 167 -24.63 -8.00 -13.33
CA ASN A 167 -24.16 -9.00 -12.39
C ASN A 167 -22.61 -8.88 -12.18
N ILE A 168 -22.13 -7.67 -12.03
CA ILE A 168 -20.73 -7.40 -11.66
C ILE A 168 -20.69 -7.23 -10.15
N CYS A 169 -20.13 -8.22 -9.47
CA CYS A 169 -20.00 -8.19 -8.02
C CYS A 169 -18.75 -7.46 -7.58
N PRO A 170 -18.73 -6.80 -6.40
CA PRO A 170 -17.54 -6.18 -5.86
C PRO A 170 -16.36 -7.16 -5.79
N ASP A 171 -15.16 -6.66 -6.02
CA ASP A 171 -13.93 -7.45 -5.95
C ASP A 171 -13.41 -7.60 -4.51
N PHE A 172 -13.58 -6.55 -3.71
CA PHE A 172 -13.24 -6.53 -2.30
C PHE A 172 -14.29 -5.77 -1.51
N MET A 173 -14.71 -6.32 -0.37
CA MET A 173 -15.64 -5.68 0.55
C MET A 173 -15.11 -5.73 1.98
N CYS A 174 -15.44 -4.71 2.74
CA CYS A 174 -15.29 -4.65 4.19
C CYS A 174 -16.39 -3.76 4.77
N GLU A 175 -16.42 -3.60 6.09
CA GLU A 175 -17.42 -2.76 6.74
C GLU A 175 -17.38 -1.33 6.16
N LYS A 176 -18.55 -0.70 6.13
CA LYS A 176 -18.70 0.66 5.60
C LYS A 176 -17.75 1.62 6.32
N ASP A 177 -17.13 2.49 5.52
CA ASP A 177 -16.23 3.55 5.98
C ASP A 177 -14.86 3.12 6.54
N MET A 178 -14.48 1.84 6.39
CA MET A 178 -13.09 1.44 6.64
C MET A 178 -12.14 2.19 5.69
N PRO A 179 -11.05 2.78 6.23
CA PRO A 179 -10.08 3.53 5.44
C PRO A 179 -9.06 2.59 4.77
N VAL A 180 -9.56 1.60 4.06
CA VAL A 180 -8.74 0.56 3.41
C VAL A 180 -8.83 0.71 1.90
N LEU A 181 -7.68 0.76 1.24
CA LEU A 181 -7.56 0.66 -0.21
C LEU A 181 -7.00 -0.70 -0.60
N PHE A 182 -7.33 -1.15 -1.80
CA PHE A 182 -6.84 -2.42 -2.32
C PHE A 182 -6.43 -2.36 -3.79
N ILE A 183 -5.57 -3.29 -4.19
CA ILE A 183 -5.25 -3.62 -5.58
C ILE A 183 -5.28 -5.14 -5.70
N HIS A 184 -5.89 -5.67 -6.77
CA HIS A 184 -5.98 -7.10 -7.02
C HIS A 184 -5.23 -7.50 -8.29
N ARG A 185 -4.45 -8.58 -8.19
CA ARG A 185 -3.76 -9.22 -9.32
C ARG A 185 -4.10 -10.70 -9.35
N THR A 186 -4.46 -11.24 -10.52
CA THR A 186 -4.79 -12.65 -10.72
C THR A 186 -3.70 -13.40 -11.47
N LEU A 187 -3.42 -14.62 -11.03
CA LEU A 187 -2.54 -15.59 -11.67
C LEU A 187 -3.29 -16.93 -11.86
N PRO A 188 -2.76 -17.87 -12.63
CA PRO A 188 -3.41 -19.18 -12.78
C PRO A 188 -3.57 -19.98 -11.49
N ASP A 189 -2.69 -19.76 -10.51
CA ASP A 189 -2.58 -20.51 -9.24
C ASP A 189 -2.59 -19.62 -7.99
N ALA A 190 -2.77 -18.31 -8.15
CA ALA A 190 -2.80 -17.37 -7.03
C ALA A 190 -3.67 -16.14 -7.31
N GLU A 191 -4.28 -15.59 -6.26
CA GLU A 191 -4.89 -14.27 -6.25
C GLU A 191 -4.14 -13.40 -5.24
N ILE A 192 -3.72 -12.21 -5.65
CA ILE A 192 -2.85 -11.32 -4.85
C ILE A 192 -3.60 -10.02 -4.59
N TYR A 193 -4.01 -9.80 -3.35
CA TYR A 193 -4.57 -8.53 -2.90
C TYR A 193 -3.52 -7.76 -2.10
N PHE A 194 -3.17 -6.57 -2.56
CA PHE A 194 -2.47 -5.58 -1.76
C PHE A 194 -3.51 -4.75 -1.04
N VAL A 195 -3.46 -4.71 0.29
CA VAL A 195 -4.37 -3.93 1.13
C VAL A 195 -3.59 -2.93 1.96
N SER A 196 -4.11 -1.72 2.14
CA SER A 196 -3.42 -0.70 2.92
C SER A 196 -4.38 0.14 3.74
N ASN A 197 -4.03 0.34 5.01
CA ASN A 197 -4.71 1.24 5.93
C ASN A 197 -4.28 2.69 5.64
N GLN A 198 -5.23 3.55 5.33
CA GLN A 198 -4.99 4.96 5.00
C GLN A 198 -5.01 5.88 6.21
N HIS A 199 -5.25 5.36 7.41
CA HIS A 199 -5.23 6.10 8.66
C HIS A 199 -3.99 5.75 9.49
N ASN A 200 -3.66 6.64 10.44
CA ASN A 200 -2.56 6.44 11.39
C ASN A 200 -2.96 5.61 12.63
N GLU A 201 -4.19 5.12 12.68
CA GLU A 201 -4.70 4.26 13.75
C GLU A 201 -4.90 2.84 13.24
N LYS A 202 -4.80 1.86 14.14
CA LYS A 202 -5.07 0.45 13.86
C LYS A 202 -6.51 0.26 13.40
N VAL A 203 -6.70 -0.56 12.36
CA VAL A 203 -8.02 -1.01 11.91
C VAL A 203 -8.15 -2.52 12.04
N ILE A 204 -9.34 -2.97 12.43
CA ILE A 204 -9.73 -4.38 12.51
C ILE A 204 -11.04 -4.52 11.74
N PHE A 205 -11.08 -5.42 10.78
CA PHE A 205 -12.25 -5.60 9.93
C PHE A 205 -12.33 -7.03 9.39
N ASN A 206 -13.50 -7.42 8.90
CA ASN A 206 -13.66 -8.64 8.12
C ASN A 206 -13.57 -8.30 6.63
N GLY A 207 -12.52 -8.78 5.96
CA GLY A 207 -12.34 -8.60 4.52
C GLY A 207 -13.03 -9.71 3.75
N GLU A 208 -13.85 -9.36 2.75
CA GLU A 208 -14.45 -10.29 1.80
C GLU A 208 -13.81 -10.10 0.43
N PHE A 209 -13.15 -11.13 -0.06
CA PHE A 209 -12.38 -11.16 -1.31
C PHE A 209 -13.09 -12.02 -2.36
N ARG A 210 -13.19 -11.56 -3.59
CA ARG A 210 -13.77 -12.32 -4.71
C ARG A 210 -12.82 -13.45 -5.14
N VAL A 211 -12.69 -14.45 -4.27
CA VAL A 211 -11.81 -15.61 -4.44
C VAL A 211 -12.58 -16.90 -4.12
N SER A 212 -12.44 -17.89 -4.99
CA SER A 212 -13.14 -19.17 -4.87
C SER A 212 -12.60 -20.04 -3.73
N GLN A 213 -13.37 -21.06 -3.34
CA GLN A 213 -13.08 -21.99 -2.24
C GLN A 213 -11.82 -22.86 -2.44
N ASP A 214 -11.25 -22.90 -3.66
CA ASP A 214 -10.07 -23.72 -3.96
C ASP A 214 -8.75 -23.07 -3.50
N PHE A 215 -8.83 -21.85 -2.97
CA PHE A 215 -7.69 -21.05 -2.53
C PHE A 215 -7.69 -20.87 -1.01
N SER A 216 -6.49 -20.81 -0.44
CA SER A 216 -6.27 -20.54 0.99
C SER A 216 -5.44 -19.28 1.18
N PRO A 217 -5.79 -18.39 2.14
CA PRO A 217 -5.12 -17.13 2.34
C PRO A 217 -3.82 -17.24 3.13
N GLU A 218 -2.84 -16.44 2.71
CA GLU A 218 -1.59 -16.17 3.39
C GLU A 218 -1.42 -14.66 3.59
N HIS A 219 -0.77 -14.26 4.67
CA HIS A 219 -0.32 -12.90 4.91
C HIS A 219 1.15 -12.78 4.52
N TRP A 220 1.45 -11.90 3.57
CA TRP A 220 2.82 -11.60 3.15
C TRP A 220 3.15 -10.17 3.55
N ASN A 221 4.08 -10.01 4.48
CA ASN A 221 4.49 -8.72 4.98
C ASN A 221 5.54 -8.09 4.05
N PRO A 222 5.26 -6.99 3.34
CA PRO A 222 6.22 -6.40 2.42
C PRO A 222 7.40 -5.71 3.13
N VAL A 223 7.24 -5.33 4.39
CA VAL A 223 8.30 -4.66 5.18
C VAL A 223 9.37 -5.68 5.60
N THR A 224 8.95 -6.78 6.22
CA THR A 224 9.87 -7.81 6.74
C THR A 224 10.19 -8.91 5.74
N GLY A 225 9.27 -9.19 4.80
CA GLY A 225 9.31 -10.34 3.90
C GLY A 225 8.79 -11.63 4.53
N GLU A 226 8.26 -11.57 5.74
CA GLU A 226 7.67 -12.71 6.42
C GLU A 226 6.37 -13.16 5.75
N ILE A 227 6.19 -14.47 5.63
CA ILE A 227 5.00 -15.11 5.08
C ILE A 227 4.40 -16.04 6.13
N ARG A 228 3.10 -15.90 6.38
CA ARG A 228 2.39 -16.76 7.34
C ARG A 228 1.00 -17.15 6.84
N TYR A 229 0.50 -18.27 7.30
CA TYR A 229 -0.86 -18.72 7.01
C TYR A 229 -1.90 -17.86 7.75
N LEU A 230 -3.09 -17.72 7.13
CA LEU A 230 -4.29 -17.12 7.73
C LEU A 230 -5.36 -18.21 7.85
N PRO A 231 -5.35 -19.02 8.93
CA PRO A 231 -6.18 -20.22 9.03
C PRO A 231 -7.65 -19.97 9.35
N ASP A 232 -8.02 -18.79 9.85
CA ASP A 232 -9.41 -18.43 10.12
C ASP A 232 -10.00 -17.71 8.90
N PHE A 233 -10.67 -18.48 8.04
CA PHE A 233 -11.38 -17.97 6.89
C PHE A 233 -12.61 -18.83 6.55
N LYS A 234 -13.53 -18.28 5.77
CA LYS A 234 -14.72 -18.96 5.26
C LYS A 234 -14.89 -18.63 3.78
N SER A 235 -15.10 -19.65 2.96
CA SER A 235 -15.39 -19.48 1.53
C SER A 235 -16.83 -19.86 1.24
N LYS A 236 -17.56 -18.96 0.58
CA LYS A 236 -18.96 -19.14 0.19
C LYS A 236 -19.27 -18.32 -1.06
N GLU A 237 -19.98 -18.92 -2.02
CA GLU A 237 -20.57 -18.24 -3.19
C GLU A 237 -19.55 -17.39 -4.00
N GLY A 238 -18.32 -17.90 -4.16
CA GLY A 238 -17.28 -17.21 -4.93
C GLY A 238 -16.50 -16.15 -4.14
N TYR A 239 -16.75 -16.00 -2.85
CA TYR A 239 -16.02 -15.13 -1.94
C TYR A 239 -15.30 -15.91 -0.85
N THR A 240 -14.18 -15.39 -0.44
CA THR A 240 -13.49 -15.83 0.79
C THR A 240 -13.43 -14.67 1.77
N SER A 241 -13.98 -14.88 2.97
CA SER A 241 -14.01 -13.88 4.05
C SER A 241 -13.07 -14.27 5.18
N LEU A 242 -12.34 -13.30 5.74
CA LEU A 242 -11.43 -13.52 6.86
C LEU A 242 -11.21 -12.24 7.68
N PRO A 243 -10.96 -12.37 9.01
CA PRO A 243 -10.53 -11.26 9.86
C PRO A 243 -9.16 -10.74 9.42
N ILE A 244 -9.03 -9.41 9.38
CA ILE A 244 -7.77 -8.70 9.06
C ILE A 244 -7.54 -7.61 10.10
N GLU A 245 -6.29 -7.46 10.53
CA GLU A 245 -5.80 -6.36 11.33
C GLU A 245 -4.65 -5.66 10.59
N LEU A 246 -4.69 -4.33 10.52
CA LEU A 246 -3.61 -3.51 10.00
C LEU A 246 -3.33 -2.39 10.98
N GLU A 247 -2.08 -2.23 11.34
CA GLU A 247 -1.63 -1.08 12.14
C GLU A 247 -1.77 0.24 11.36
N GLY A 248 -1.55 1.37 12.02
CA GLY A 248 -1.63 2.68 11.36
C GLY A 248 -0.66 2.79 10.18
N ASN A 249 -1.18 3.15 9.00
CA ASN A 249 -0.45 3.24 7.72
C ASN A 249 0.21 1.93 7.27
N GLU A 250 -0.16 0.79 7.84
CA GLU A 250 0.35 -0.51 7.43
C GLU A 250 -0.23 -0.93 6.08
N SER A 251 0.58 -1.65 5.32
CA SER A 251 0.16 -2.37 4.12
C SER A 251 0.59 -3.82 4.17
N ALA A 252 -0.23 -4.69 3.62
CA ALA A 252 0.01 -6.12 3.54
C ALA A 252 -0.44 -6.70 2.20
N PHE A 253 0.12 -7.82 1.82
CA PHE A 253 -0.45 -8.66 0.79
C PHE A 253 -1.23 -9.80 1.42
N ILE A 254 -2.48 -9.97 1.00
CA ILE A 254 -3.26 -11.17 1.25
C ILE A 254 -3.21 -11.98 -0.02
N VAL A 255 -2.44 -13.07 0.03
CA VAL A 255 -2.17 -13.92 -1.12
C VAL A 255 -2.95 -15.22 -0.96
N PHE A 256 -3.84 -15.49 -1.87
CA PHE A 256 -4.60 -16.73 -1.90
C PHE A 256 -3.91 -17.69 -2.85
N ARG A 257 -3.51 -18.86 -2.33
CA ARG A 257 -2.82 -19.88 -3.12
C ARG A 257 -3.66 -21.14 -3.27
N LYS A 258 -3.63 -21.69 -4.48
CA LYS A 258 -4.37 -22.89 -4.82
C LYS A 258 -3.78 -24.11 -4.11
N ASN A 259 -4.66 -24.97 -3.58
CA ASN A 259 -4.28 -26.24 -2.93
C ASN A 259 -3.40 -26.12 -1.67
N ASN A 260 -3.34 -24.95 -1.03
CA ASN A 260 -2.60 -24.80 0.20
C ASN A 260 -3.47 -25.30 1.38
N LYS A 261 -3.10 -26.43 1.99
CA LYS A 261 -3.89 -27.02 3.08
C LYS A 261 -3.50 -26.39 4.41
N VAL A 262 -4.36 -25.53 4.92
CA VAL A 262 -4.28 -25.07 6.30
C VAL A 262 -4.78 -26.19 7.24
N THR A 263 -3.92 -26.66 8.13
CA THR A 263 -4.16 -27.85 8.94
C THR A 263 -4.79 -27.57 10.31
N ARG A 264 -4.82 -26.31 10.78
CA ARG A 264 -5.31 -25.93 12.12
C ARG A 264 -6.14 -24.65 12.05
N LYS A 265 -7.30 -24.64 12.72
CA LYS A 265 -8.03 -23.41 13.02
C LYS A 265 -7.31 -22.69 14.17
N LYS A 266 -6.81 -21.50 13.90
CA LYS A 266 -6.21 -20.56 14.84
C LYS A 266 -6.60 -19.16 14.43
N ASP A 267 -6.53 -18.21 15.35
CA ASP A 267 -6.74 -16.80 15.03
C ASP A 267 -5.71 -16.30 14.00
N ASN A 268 -6.17 -15.54 13.03
CA ASN A 268 -5.27 -14.93 12.03
C ASN A 268 -4.31 -13.92 12.66
N PHE A 269 -4.75 -13.25 13.73
CA PHE A 269 -3.99 -12.23 14.45
C PHE A 269 -3.99 -12.56 15.95
N PRO A 270 -3.27 -13.61 16.37
CA PRO A 270 -3.23 -14.00 17.78
C PRO A 270 -2.60 -12.90 18.62
N GLN A 271 -3.10 -12.75 19.84
CA GLN A 271 -2.59 -11.76 20.77
C GLN A 271 -1.12 -12.02 21.08
N LYS A 272 -0.32 -10.96 20.93
CA LYS A 272 1.08 -10.94 21.37
C LYS A 272 1.16 -10.89 22.89
N THR A 273 2.06 -11.67 23.48
CA THR A 273 2.27 -11.70 24.92
C THR A 273 3.72 -11.31 25.23
N THR A 274 3.93 -10.26 26.04
CA THR A 274 5.25 -9.89 26.50
C THR A 274 5.77 -10.93 27.48
N VAL A 275 6.90 -11.53 27.15
CA VAL A 275 7.60 -12.51 28.00
C VAL A 275 8.82 -11.91 28.70
N TYR A 276 9.40 -10.85 28.15
CA TYR A 276 10.53 -10.16 28.74
C TYR A 276 10.52 -8.68 28.39
N LYS A 277 10.75 -7.81 29.38
CA LYS A 277 10.97 -6.37 29.20
C LYS A 277 12.45 -6.09 29.34
N ILE A 278 13.01 -5.33 28.40
CA ILE A 278 14.43 -4.94 28.42
C ILE A 278 14.54 -3.63 29.22
N ASP A 279 14.60 -3.77 30.54
CA ASP A 279 14.71 -2.65 31.49
C ASP A 279 16.16 -2.40 31.94
N THR A 280 17.13 -3.02 31.30
CA THR A 280 18.55 -2.82 31.57
C THR A 280 19.04 -1.47 31.05
N PRO A 281 20.10 -0.87 31.67
CA PRO A 281 20.65 0.38 31.20
C PRO A 281 21.14 0.33 29.76
N TRP A 282 20.97 1.41 29.05
CA TRP A 282 21.37 1.58 27.66
C TRP A 282 22.62 2.46 27.56
N LYS A 283 23.65 1.95 26.91
CA LYS A 283 24.81 2.72 26.48
C LYS A 283 24.53 3.28 25.08
N ILE A 284 24.56 4.61 24.93
CA ILE A 284 24.21 5.28 23.71
C ILE A 284 25.42 6.04 23.17
N THR A 285 25.84 5.68 21.96
CA THR A 285 26.96 6.32 21.26
C THR A 285 26.45 7.08 20.03
N PHE A 286 26.65 8.39 20.00
CA PHE A 286 26.24 9.24 18.89
C PHE A 286 27.31 9.27 17.79
N GLU A 287 26.89 9.39 16.54
CA GLU A 287 27.75 9.43 15.36
C GLU A 287 28.79 10.55 15.47
N ALA A 288 30.07 10.18 15.40
CA ALA A 288 31.18 11.13 15.50
C ALA A 288 31.14 12.18 14.37
N GLY A 289 31.52 13.41 14.70
CA GLY A 289 31.55 14.51 13.73
C GLY A 289 30.17 15.11 13.41
N LYS A 290 29.08 14.64 14.04
CA LYS A 290 27.71 15.15 13.84
C LYS A 290 27.22 16.04 14.98
N ARG A 291 28.14 16.49 15.84
CA ARG A 291 27.87 17.42 16.96
C ARG A 291 26.99 16.89 18.06
N GLY A 292 26.88 15.58 18.16
CA GLY A 292 26.39 14.90 19.35
C GLY A 292 27.43 14.87 20.45
N PRO A 293 27.11 14.29 21.61
CA PRO A 293 28.08 13.97 22.65
C PRO A 293 29.25 13.14 22.08
N GLU A 294 30.49 13.50 22.44
CA GLU A 294 31.68 12.76 22.02
C GLU A 294 31.85 11.44 22.80
N ALA A 295 31.51 11.49 24.07
CA ALA A 295 31.49 10.30 24.93
C ALA A 295 30.11 9.62 24.89
N ALA A 296 30.11 8.29 25.06
CA ALA A 296 28.86 7.56 25.23
C ALA A 296 28.13 8.01 26.50
N VAL A 297 26.80 8.04 26.42
CA VAL A 297 25.94 8.36 27.56
C VAL A 297 25.25 7.07 28.04
N ILE A 298 25.04 6.95 29.35
CA ILE A 298 24.34 5.81 29.93
C ILE A 298 22.96 6.29 30.41
N TRP A 299 21.90 5.64 29.92
CA TRP A 299 20.53 5.92 30.34
C TRP A 299 19.92 4.69 31.03
N SER A 300 19.35 4.88 32.19
CA SER A 300 18.59 3.85 32.90
C SER A 300 17.25 3.54 32.20
N HIS A 301 16.69 4.52 31.46
CA HIS A 301 15.44 4.38 30.73
C HIS A 301 15.55 5.09 29.38
N LEU A 302 14.88 4.54 28.39
CA LEU A 302 14.75 5.17 27.06
C LEU A 302 13.94 6.48 27.17
N LYS A 303 14.28 7.46 26.37
CA LYS A 303 13.61 8.76 26.34
C LYS A 303 13.82 9.44 24.99
N ASP A 304 12.88 10.31 24.66
CA ASP A 304 12.98 11.16 23.49
C ASP A 304 14.17 12.12 23.64
N TRP A 305 15.00 12.23 22.60
CA TRP A 305 16.14 13.15 22.57
C TRP A 305 15.72 14.60 22.76
N THR A 306 14.53 14.98 22.29
CA THR A 306 14.01 16.34 22.40
C THR A 306 13.70 16.76 23.83
N ASN A 307 13.50 15.79 24.73
CA ASN A 307 13.22 16.00 26.15
C ASN A 307 14.49 16.00 27.03
N VAL A 308 15.67 15.80 26.41
CA VAL A 308 16.95 15.82 27.14
C VAL A 308 17.43 17.26 27.32
N ASN A 309 17.88 17.60 28.51
CA ASN A 309 18.41 18.94 28.83
C ASN A 309 19.88 19.12 28.43
N ASP A 310 20.24 18.61 27.25
CA ASP A 310 21.54 18.79 26.59
C ASP A 310 21.27 19.10 25.10
N ASN A 311 21.65 20.30 24.68
CA ASN A 311 21.44 20.77 23.31
C ASN A 311 22.19 19.92 22.24
N LYS A 312 23.29 19.25 22.63
CA LYS A 312 23.99 18.31 21.75
C LYS A 312 23.14 17.09 21.42
N ILE A 313 22.25 16.65 22.34
CA ILE A 313 21.31 15.55 22.14
C ILE A 313 19.99 16.08 21.58
N LYS A 314 19.44 17.13 22.18
CA LYS A 314 18.13 17.71 21.84
C LYS A 314 18.00 18.06 20.35
N TYR A 315 19.05 18.62 19.77
CA TYR A 315 19.10 19.03 18.36
C TYR A 315 19.97 18.10 17.51
N PHE A 316 20.27 16.90 17.98
CA PHE A 316 21.07 15.95 17.22
C PHE A 316 20.34 15.48 15.96
N SER A 317 21.09 15.36 14.86
CA SER A 317 20.64 14.72 13.60
C SER A 317 21.76 13.84 13.08
N GLY A 318 21.47 12.55 12.97
CA GLY A 318 22.43 11.51 12.60
C GLY A 318 22.05 10.17 13.22
N LYS A 319 23.04 9.27 13.29
CA LYS A 319 22.89 7.94 13.88
C LYS A 319 23.28 7.94 15.37
N ALA A 320 22.56 7.15 16.15
CA ALA A 320 22.97 6.78 17.50
C ALA A 320 22.84 5.26 17.67
N VAL A 321 23.83 4.65 18.28
CA VAL A 321 23.89 3.22 18.57
C VAL A 321 23.53 3.02 20.05
N TYR A 322 22.50 2.25 20.29
CA TYR A 322 22.02 1.83 21.59
C TYR A 322 22.49 0.41 21.87
N GLU A 323 23.26 0.20 22.91
CA GLU A 323 23.76 -1.10 23.33
C GLU A 323 23.22 -1.45 24.73
N THR A 324 22.77 -2.69 24.89
CA THR A 324 22.40 -3.24 26.20
C THR A 324 22.63 -4.75 26.25
N GLU A 325 22.77 -5.29 27.46
CA GLU A 325 22.88 -6.72 27.72
C GLU A 325 21.77 -7.14 28.67
N PHE A 326 21.16 -8.29 28.42
CA PHE A 326 20.07 -8.82 29.22
C PHE A 326 20.14 -10.35 29.29
N VAL A 327 19.49 -10.94 30.29
CA VAL A 327 19.55 -12.37 30.56
C VAL A 327 18.16 -12.99 30.43
N LEU A 328 18.01 -13.97 29.54
CA LEU A 328 16.82 -14.79 29.43
C LEU A 328 17.02 -16.10 30.18
N LYS A 329 16.10 -16.41 31.10
CA LYS A 329 16.17 -17.65 31.89
C LYS A 329 15.77 -18.88 31.08
N GLU A 330 14.83 -18.70 30.18
CA GLU A 330 14.29 -19.75 29.31
C GLU A 330 13.82 -19.16 27.97
N LEU A 331 13.83 -19.98 26.91
CA LEU A 331 13.30 -19.60 25.60
C LEU A 331 12.00 -20.38 25.34
N PRO A 332 10.87 -19.68 25.18
CA PRO A 332 9.65 -20.31 24.71
C PRO A 332 9.85 -20.94 23.32
N GLN A 333 9.33 -22.17 23.10
CA GLN A 333 9.35 -22.83 21.79
C GLN A 333 8.21 -22.30 20.90
N LYS A 334 8.28 -21.01 20.55
CA LYS A 334 7.31 -20.27 19.73
C LYS A 334 8.03 -19.15 18.98
N ASN A 335 7.35 -18.49 18.08
CA ASN A 335 7.91 -17.32 17.40
C ASN A 335 8.12 -16.18 18.40
N LEU A 336 9.34 -15.69 18.46
CA LEU A 336 9.77 -14.60 19.35
C LEU A 336 10.01 -13.34 18.54
N TYR A 337 9.42 -12.24 18.99
CA TYR A 337 9.54 -10.93 18.34
C TYR A 337 10.15 -9.92 19.28
N LEU A 338 11.08 -9.13 18.76
CA LEU A 338 11.60 -7.93 19.40
C LEU A 338 10.72 -6.76 18.99
N GLU A 339 9.93 -6.27 19.92
CA GLU A 339 9.17 -5.04 19.78
C GLU A 339 10.02 -3.86 20.23
N LEU A 340 10.20 -2.87 19.35
CA LEU A 340 10.99 -1.67 19.63
C LEU A 340 10.14 -0.54 20.24
N GLY A 341 8.82 -0.74 20.33
CA GLY A 341 7.89 0.30 20.71
C GLY A 341 7.84 1.42 19.66
N SER A 342 8.30 2.61 20.03
CA SER A 342 8.38 3.73 19.08
C SER A 342 9.83 4.04 18.70
N VAL A 343 10.06 4.18 17.40
CA VAL A 343 11.36 4.53 16.81
C VAL A 343 11.19 5.76 15.91
N MET A 344 12.09 6.74 16.07
CA MET A 344 12.06 7.98 15.30
C MET A 344 13.44 8.25 14.68
N VAL A 345 13.69 7.88 13.38
CA VAL A 345 12.75 7.50 12.30
C VAL A 345 12.91 6.03 11.90
N MET A 346 14.13 5.50 11.86
CA MET A 346 14.46 4.14 11.42
C MET A 346 15.43 3.49 12.39
N ALA A 347 15.36 2.17 12.50
CA ALA A 347 16.27 1.37 13.29
C ALA A 347 16.79 0.16 12.51
N LYS A 348 18.05 -0.20 12.74
CA LYS A 348 18.65 -1.51 12.42
C LYS A 348 19.01 -2.22 13.70
N VAL A 349 18.78 -3.53 13.75
CA VAL A 349 18.96 -4.35 14.93
C VAL A 349 20.01 -5.42 14.69
N THR A 350 20.95 -5.54 15.63
CA THR A 350 21.91 -6.63 15.72
C THR A 350 21.71 -7.32 17.09
N LEU A 351 21.55 -8.63 17.09
CA LEU A 351 21.37 -9.43 18.30
C LEU A 351 22.41 -10.54 18.33
N ASN A 352 23.17 -10.59 19.42
CA ASN A 352 24.27 -11.56 19.61
C ASN A 352 25.31 -11.53 18.46
N GLY A 353 25.55 -10.35 17.88
CA GLY A 353 26.47 -10.13 16.76
C GLY A 353 25.90 -10.44 15.38
N HIS A 354 24.65 -10.88 15.28
CA HIS A 354 23.97 -11.15 14.02
C HIS A 354 23.01 -10.03 13.64
N TYR A 355 23.06 -9.59 12.38
CA TYR A 355 22.08 -8.64 11.86
C TYR A 355 20.71 -9.31 11.72
N VAL A 356 19.73 -8.79 12.43
CA VAL A 356 18.35 -9.31 12.46
C VAL A 356 17.49 -8.71 11.36
N GLY A 357 17.68 -7.43 11.11
CA GLY A 357 16.84 -6.66 10.21
C GLY A 357 16.72 -5.21 10.66
N GLY A 358 15.68 -4.53 10.19
CA GLY A 358 15.39 -3.17 10.60
C GLY A 358 13.94 -2.82 10.43
N ALA A 359 13.54 -1.71 11.06
CA ALA A 359 12.19 -1.18 11.05
C ALA A 359 12.21 0.31 10.73
N TRP A 360 11.32 0.74 9.82
CA TRP A 360 11.17 2.12 9.38
C TRP A 360 9.72 2.61 9.41
N THR A 361 8.79 1.70 9.68
CA THR A 361 7.34 1.95 9.82
C THR A 361 6.75 0.99 10.84
N TYR A 362 5.53 1.26 11.28
CA TYR A 362 4.77 0.34 12.13
C TYR A 362 4.42 -0.97 11.37
N PRO A 363 4.37 -2.09 12.14
CA PRO A 363 4.86 -2.25 13.51
C PRO A 363 6.40 -2.30 13.55
N TYR A 364 7.01 -1.68 14.56
CA TYR A 364 8.47 -1.74 14.79
C TYR A 364 8.84 -3.06 15.47
N SER A 365 8.60 -4.17 14.80
CA SER A 365 8.66 -5.53 15.30
C SER A 365 9.51 -6.40 14.39
N LEU A 366 10.42 -7.19 14.95
CA LEU A 366 11.34 -8.05 14.21
C LEU A 366 11.33 -9.47 14.78
N ASN A 367 11.24 -10.47 13.92
CA ASN A 367 11.39 -11.87 14.33
C ASN A 367 12.83 -12.13 14.81
N VAL A 368 12.98 -12.55 16.05
CA VAL A 368 14.27 -12.82 16.70
C VAL A 368 14.43 -14.27 17.15
N THR A 369 13.52 -15.15 16.72
CA THR A 369 13.46 -16.55 17.16
C THR A 369 14.81 -17.25 17.06
N ASP A 370 15.50 -17.12 15.93
CA ASP A 370 16.75 -17.81 15.66
C ASP A 370 17.99 -17.09 16.22
N PHE A 371 17.82 -15.90 16.78
CA PHE A 371 18.92 -15.05 17.26
C PHE A 371 19.01 -14.96 18.78
N LEU A 372 17.93 -15.27 19.50
CA LEU A 372 17.89 -15.31 20.95
C LEU A 372 18.51 -16.60 21.49
N LYS A 373 19.08 -16.53 22.68
CA LYS A 373 19.61 -17.70 23.41
C LYS A 373 19.27 -17.61 24.90
N GLU A 374 19.24 -18.75 25.55
CA GLU A 374 19.21 -18.78 27.02
C GLU A 374 20.51 -18.18 27.60
N GLY A 375 20.40 -17.50 28.73
CA GLY A 375 21.51 -16.78 29.34
C GLY A 375 21.67 -15.37 28.79
N GLU A 376 22.90 -14.91 28.68
CA GLU A 376 23.26 -13.55 28.26
C GLU A 376 22.98 -13.32 26.77
N ASN A 377 22.27 -12.22 26.48
CA ASN A 377 22.04 -11.70 25.13
C ASN A 377 22.54 -10.27 25.02
N LYS A 378 23.24 -9.95 23.94
CA LYS A 378 23.70 -8.59 23.61
C LYS A 378 22.88 -8.01 22.49
N LEU A 379 22.23 -6.88 22.74
CA LEU A 379 21.37 -6.17 21.80
C LEU A 379 22.02 -4.84 21.40
N GLU A 380 22.10 -4.61 20.10
CA GLU A 380 22.52 -3.34 19.52
C GLU A 380 21.41 -2.83 18.58
N ILE A 381 20.97 -1.59 18.78
CA ILE A 381 19.95 -0.92 17.95
C ILE A 381 20.55 0.38 17.42
N THR A 382 20.79 0.45 16.11
CA THR A 382 21.24 1.66 15.43
C THR A 382 20.04 2.47 14.96
N VAL A 383 19.73 3.57 15.65
CA VAL A 383 18.64 4.49 15.30
C VAL A 383 19.17 5.67 14.51
N VAL A 384 18.42 6.12 13.52
CA VAL A 384 18.69 7.34 12.78
C VAL A 384 17.44 8.21 12.71
N ASN A 385 17.61 9.52 12.94
CA ASN A 385 16.55 10.53 12.75
C ASN A 385 16.79 11.36 11.46
N ASN A 386 15.98 12.40 11.25
CA ASN A 386 16.10 13.33 10.13
C ASN A 386 16.79 14.66 10.52
N TRP A 387 16.87 15.61 9.59
CA TRP A 387 17.53 16.91 9.78
C TRP A 387 16.72 17.94 10.55
N GLN A 388 15.40 17.74 10.77
CA GLN A 388 14.49 18.77 11.26
C GLN A 388 14.97 19.44 12.55
N ASN A 389 15.27 18.66 13.57
CA ASN A 389 15.64 19.22 14.88
C ASN A 389 16.97 20.00 14.84
N ARG A 390 17.92 19.56 14.00
CA ARG A 390 19.16 20.30 13.79
C ARG A 390 18.88 21.63 13.11
N LEU A 391 18.07 21.64 12.07
CA LEU A 391 17.73 22.87 11.34
C LEU A 391 16.99 23.86 12.25
N ILE A 392 16.13 23.40 13.14
CA ILE A 392 15.46 24.23 14.15
C ILE A 392 16.47 24.80 15.15
N GLY A 393 17.33 23.94 15.70
CA GLY A 393 18.36 24.37 16.67
C GLY A 393 19.31 25.41 16.12
N ASP A 394 19.71 25.27 14.86
CA ASP A 394 20.62 26.20 14.19
C ASP A 394 19.99 27.58 13.95
N GLN A 395 18.63 27.71 13.96
CA GLN A 395 17.98 29.01 13.83
C GLN A 395 18.21 29.95 15.05
N SER A 396 18.64 29.40 16.17
CA SER A 396 19.04 30.20 17.35
C SER A 396 20.42 30.86 17.19
N LEU A 397 21.16 30.52 16.15
CA LEU A 397 22.50 31.03 15.85
C LEU A 397 22.44 32.12 14.76
N LEU A 398 23.44 33.01 14.75
CA LEU A 398 23.66 33.93 13.64
C LEU A 398 23.87 33.13 12.34
N GLU A 399 23.50 33.68 11.21
CA GLU A 399 23.49 32.96 9.94
C GLU A 399 24.85 32.42 9.53
N ASP A 400 25.89 33.20 9.76
CA ASP A 400 27.29 32.85 9.53
C ASP A 400 27.86 31.80 10.49
N GLN A 401 27.16 31.57 11.62
CA GLN A 401 27.51 30.57 12.63
C GLN A 401 26.72 29.27 12.49
N ARG A 402 25.75 29.22 11.59
CA ARG A 402 24.92 28.05 11.41
C ARG A 402 25.71 26.92 10.76
N PRO A 403 25.79 25.79 11.43
CA PRO A 403 26.58 24.66 10.98
C PRO A 403 25.95 23.84 9.84
N THR A 404 24.66 24.01 9.60
CA THR A 404 23.94 23.32 8.52
C THR A 404 23.41 24.33 7.51
N TRP A 405 23.40 23.91 6.26
CA TRP A 405 22.88 24.70 5.16
C TRP A 405 21.83 23.90 4.37
N THR A 406 20.77 24.57 3.94
CA THR A 406 19.76 24.02 3.04
C THR A 406 19.28 25.12 2.09
N THR A 407 18.92 24.76 0.86
CA THR A 407 18.45 25.71 -0.16
C THR A 407 17.18 26.44 0.29
N ILE A 408 16.28 25.72 0.96
CA ILE A 408 15.03 26.27 1.51
C ILE A 408 14.95 25.79 2.96
N ASN A 409 14.86 26.74 3.90
CA ASN A 409 14.63 26.44 5.30
C ASN A 409 13.30 27.02 5.76
N SER A 410 12.31 26.15 5.94
CA SER A 410 10.98 26.51 6.43
C SER A 410 10.90 26.56 7.96
N TRP A 411 11.95 26.13 8.68
CA TRP A 411 11.96 26.02 10.13
C TRP A 411 12.38 27.31 10.80
N LYS A 412 11.78 27.60 11.95
CA LYS A 412 12.13 28.74 12.84
C LYS A 412 12.64 28.19 14.17
N ALA A 413 13.33 29.03 14.96
CA ALA A 413 13.84 28.64 16.27
C ALA A 413 12.75 28.16 17.26
N ASN A 414 11.51 28.62 17.09
CA ASN A 414 10.35 28.21 17.88
C ASN A 414 9.46 27.15 17.21
N SER A 415 9.90 26.58 16.08
CA SER A 415 9.16 25.46 15.47
C SER A 415 9.16 24.25 16.41
N PRO A 416 8.08 23.44 16.43
CA PRO A 416 8.01 22.25 17.26
C PRO A 416 9.09 21.25 16.84
N LEU A 417 9.78 20.69 17.82
CA LEU A 417 10.73 19.61 17.58
C LEU A 417 9.98 18.32 17.25
N GLN A 418 10.57 17.52 16.39
CA GLN A 418 10.10 16.17 16.10
C GLN A 418 10.74 15.17 17.06
N SER A 419 9.93 14.31 17.70
CA SER A 419 10.42 13.21 18.53
C SER A 419 11.55 12.46 17.83
N SER A 420 12.58 12.07 18.57
CA SER A 420 13.78 11.46 18.02
C SER A 420 14.38 10.41 18.94
N GLY A 421 14.93 9.35 18.36
CA GLY A 421 15.61 8.28 19.07
C GLY A 421 14.78 7.01 19.21
N LEU A 422 15.25 6.12 20.08
CA LEU A 422 14.53 4.92 20.53
C LEU A 422 13.73 5.30 21.77
N LEU A 423 12.40 5.26 21.66
CA LEU A 423 11.52 5.68 22.76
C LEU A 423 11.02 4.47 23.57
N GLY A 424 11.02 3.28 22.95
CA GLY A 424 10.54 2.05 23.59
C GLY A 424 9.02 2.00 23.81
N PRO A 425 8.50 1.13 24.69
CA PRO A 425 9.28 0.11 25.41
C PRO A 425 9.90 -0.92 24.47
N VAL A 426 11.07 -1.46 24.83
CA VAL A 426 11.69 -2.57 24.10
C VAL A 426 11.39 -3.86 24.83
N GLU A 427 10.73 -4.80 24.13
CA GLU A 427 10.19 -6.01 24.74
C GLU A 427 10.40 -7.23 23.84
N ILE A 428 10.56 -8.41 24.45
CA ILE A 428 10.44 -9.69 23.75
C ILE A 428 9.00 -10.19 23.91
N GLN A 429 8.34 -10.44 22.79
CA GLN A 429 6.97 -10.95 22.75
C GLN A 429 6.90 -12.31 22.08
N VAL A 430 5.97 -13.12 22.54
CA VAL A 430 5.62 -14.42 21.95
C VAL A 430 4.36 -14.26 21.10
N VAL A 431 4.39 -14.89 19.93
CA VAL A 431 3.24 -14.97 19.04
C VAL A 431 3.04 -16.41 18.57
N ASP A 432 1.77 -16.87 18.53
CA ASP A 432 1.44 -18.25 18.14
C ASP A 432 0.76 -18.28 16.75
N TYR A 433 1.52 -18.04 15.69
CA TYR A 433 1.09 -18.31 14.32
C TYR A 433 2.11 -19.18 13.54
N GLU A 434 1.66 -19.72 12.43
CA GLU A 434 2.45 -20.65 11.62
C GLU A 434 3.05 -19.91 10.42
N LEU A 435 4.38 -19.91 10.33
CA LEU A 435 5.11 -19.37 9.19
C LEU A 435 5.05 -20.37 8.02
N VAL A 436 5.06 -19.83 6.81
CA VAL A 436 5.23 -20.61 5.58
C VAL A 436 6.73 -20.81 5.37
N ASN A 437 7.17 -22.07 5.38
CA ASN A 437 8.57 -22.47 5.16
C ASN A 437 8.94 -22.49 3.68
#